data_dba12c415859308784faa37236a4705b
#
_entry.id   dba12c415859308784faa37236a4705b
#
_cell.length_a   1.000
_cell.length_b   1.000
_cell.length_c   1.000
_cell.angle_alpha   90.00
_cell.angle_beta   90.00
_cell.angle_gamma   90.00
#
_symmetry.space_group_name_H-M   'P 1'
#
loop_
_entity.id
_entity.type
_entity.pdbx_description
1 polymer ?
#
loop_
_entity_poly.entity_id
_entity_poly.type
_entity_poly.pdbx_seq_one_letter_code
_entity_poly.pdbx_strand_id
1 'polypeptide(L)'
;MNKKQIVLAVALAAALAVTGVLSGCGSKTAKNEGTVTLTNVSYDPTRELYQEYNSVFQKHYKEQTGKDIQIIQSHGGSGGQARSVIEGNKADVVTLALAHDITLVEKAGLIKKDWLQMFPKDSSPYTSTIVFLVRKGNPKQIKDWDDLIKPGVNVITPDPKSSGGACWNFLGAWAYGQKRFNNDEEKTKDFVASLYKNVSVMDSGARGATTTFVENGQGDVLIAWENEAINSVRQQPDAFEIVTPSISILAQPSVAVVSKNVKKNGTADAAKEYLSYLYSDEAQRIERTSRVIDKEAAGSMERRKREGYF
;
A
#
# COMPACT_ATOMS: atom_id res chain seq x y z
N MET A 1 6.74 -74.92 -12.38
CA MET A 1 7.23 -74.46 -11.06
C MET A 1 6.43 -75.13 -9.95
N ASN A 2 7.06 -75.76 -9.03
CA ASN A 2 6.39 -76.50 -7.96
C ASN A 2 5.90 -75.49 -6.87
N LYS A 3 4.72 -75.76 -6.24
CA LYS A 3 4.12 -74.93 -5.21
C LYS A 3 5.12 -74.47 -4.10
N LYS A 4 6.11 -75.30 -3.80
CA LYS A 4 7.18 -74.96 -2.84
C LYS A 4 8.16 -73.91 -3.34
N GLN A 5 8.35 -73.75 -4.64
CA GLN A 5 9.22 -72.74 -5.23
C GLN A 5 8.51 -71.41 -5.28
N ILE A 6 7.19 -71.38 -5.42
CA ILE A 6 6.37 -70.16 -5.37
C ILE A 6 6.32 -69.59 -3.96
N VAL A 7 6.17 -70.40 -2.94
CA VAL A 7 6.18 -70.00 -1.53
C VAL A 7 7.53 -69.41 -1.11
N LEU A 8 8.65 -69.98 -1.62
CA LEU A 8 9.98 -69.47 -1.31
C LEU A 8 10.26 -68.14 -2.01
N ALA A 9 9.78 -67.98 -3.24
CA ALA A 9 9.92 -66.71 -3.98
C ALA A 9 9.09 -65.57 -3.35
N VAL A 10 7.90 -65.89 -2.82
CA VAL A 10 7.05 -64.89 -2.11
C VAL A 10 7.64 -64.55 -0.74
N ALA A 11 8.27 -65.51 -0.03
CA ALA A 11 8.95 -65.26 1.24
C ALA A 11 10.20 -64.37 1.07
N LEU A 12 10.97 -64.52 -0.03
CA LEU A 12 12.13 -63.67 -0.31
C LEU A 12 11.75 -62.27 -0.75
N ALA A 13 10.65 -62.12 -1.47
CA ALA A 13 10.12 -60.78 -1.84
C ALA A 13 9.58 -60.04 -0.63
N ALA A 14 8.97 -60.71 0.34
CA ALA A 14 8.51 -60.10 1.58
C ALA A 14 9.66 -59.69 2.52
N ALA A 15 10.79 -60.43 2.53
CA ALA A 15 11.97 -60.08 3.34
C ALA A 15 12.74 -58.87 2.78
N LEU A 16 12.72 -58.63 1.47
CA LEU A 16 13.31 -57.46 0.83
C LEU A 16 12.45 -56.19 0.96
N ALA A 17 11.14 -56.33 1.18
CA ALA A 17 10.23 -55.17 1.40
C ALA A 17 10.29 -54.62 2.84
N VAL A 18 10.74 -55.40 3.83
CA VAL A 18 10.81 -54.98 5.24
C VAL A 18 12.13 -54.27 5.56
N THR A 19 13.20 -54.45 4.78
CA THR A 19 14.47 -53.72 4.96
C THR A 19 14.51 -52.36 4.28
N GLY A 20 13.52 -52.00 3.42
CA GLY A 20 13.40 -50.70 2.76
C GLY A 20 12.64 -49.63 3.56
N VAL A 21 11.99 -49.96 4.68
CA VAL A 21 11.12 -49.03 5.43
C VAL A 21 11.82 -48.44 6.67
N LEU A 22 13.06 -48.86 7.00
CA LEU A 22 13.82 -48.31 8.15
C LEU A 22 14.88 -47.26 7.76
N SER A 23 14.95 -46.88 6.48
CA SER A 23 15.71 -45.71 6.02
C SER A 23 14.79 -44.59 5.58
N GLY A 24 13.61 -44.47 6.16
CA GLY A 24 12.82 -43.25 6.23
C GLY A 24 13.60 -42.24 7.07
N CYS A 25 14.64 -41.63 6.48
CA CYS A 25 15.10 -40.35 6.93
C CYS A 25 13.85 -39.50 7.02
N GLY A 26 13.39 -39.26 8.25
CA GLY A 26 12.57 -38.10 8.52
C GLY A 26 13.34 -36.93 7.92
N SER A 27 12.92 -36.51 6.74
CA SER A 27 13.07 -35.14 6.35
C SER A 27 12.32 -34.33 7.42
N LYS A 28 12.98 -34.15 8.59
CA LYS A 28 12.84 -32.90 9.30
C LYS A 28 13.12 -31.92 8.21
N THR A 29 12.05 -31.32 7.64
CA THR A 29 12.13 -29.97 7.10
C THR A 29 12.96 -29.26 8.15
N ALA A 30 14.24 -29.03 7.84
CA ALA A 30 15.07 -28.18 8.62
C ALA A 30 14.23 -26.90 8.68
N LYS A 31 13.56 -26.64 9.80
CA LYS A 31 13.20 -25.29 10.18
C LYS A 31 14.53 -24.57 10.04
N ASN A 32 14.63 -23.71 9.07
CA ASN A 32 15.76 -22.82 8.95
C ASN A 32 15.78 -22.06 10.30
N GLU A 33 16.58 -22.55 11.24
CA GLU A 33 16.69 -22.02 12.60
C GLU A 33 17.27 -20.60 12.62
N GLY A 34 17.17 -19.88 11.52
CA GLY A 34 17.68 -18.53 11.33
C GLY A 34 16.81 -17.60 10.50
N THR A 35 15.69 -18.03 9.91
CA THR A 35 14.88 -17.14 9.07
C THR A 35 13.65 -16.64 9.84
N VAL A 36 13.56 -15.32 10.01
CA VAL A 36 12.38 -14.65 10.57
C VAL A 36 11.38 -14.40 9.44
N THR A 37 10.08 -14.64 9.68
CA THR A 37 9.02 -14.27 8.73
C THR A 37 8.20 -13.13 9.33
N LEU A 38 8.07 -12.03 8.60
CA LEU A 38 7.32 -10.84 9.00
C LEU A 38 6.26 -10.54 7.94
N THR A 39 5.02 -10.28 8.37
CA THR A 39 3.91 -9.95 7.49
C THR A 39 3.58 -8.45 7.58
N ASN A 40 3.70 -7.73 6.46
CA ASN A 40 3.25 -6.35 6.32
C ASN A 40 1.94 -6.28 5.54
N VAL A 41 0.92 -5.71 6.15
CA VAL A 41 -0.38 -5.43 5.52
C VAL A 41 -0.44 -3.94 5.21
N SER A 42 -0.45 -3.60 3.91
CA SER A 42 -0.24 -2.26 3.39
C SER A 42 -1.38 -1.79 2.49
N TYR A 43 -1.47 -0.48 2.28
CA TYR A 43 -2.38 0.09 1.29
C TYR A 43 -1.78 0.07 -0.13
N ASP A 44 -2.64 0.11 -1.16
CA ASP A 44 -2.28 -0.19 -2.56
C ASP A 44 -1.11 0.61 -3.15
N PRO A 45 -1.04 1.95 -3.03
CA PRO A 45 -0.01 2.76 -3.69
C PRO A 45 1.43 2.50 -3.28
N THR A 46 1.65 1.67 -2.28
CA THR A 46 3.01 1.36 -1.75
C THR A 46 3.65 0.10 -2.33
N ARG A 47 3.07 -0.53 -3.35
CA ARG A 47 3.58 -1.79 -3.90
C ARG A 47 5.04 -1.67 -4.33
N GLU A 48 5.34 -0.72 -5.17
CA GLU A 48 6.68 -0.50 -5.73
C GLU A 48 7.65 -0.07 -4.65
N LEU A 49 7.22 0.82 -3.74
CA LEU A 49 8.01 1.23 -2.58
C LEU A 49 8.44 0.03 -1.74
N TYR A 50 7.52 -0.83 -1.33
CA TYR A 50 7.86 -1.98 -0.49
C TYR A 50 8.58 -3.09 -1.23
N GLN A 51 8.42 -3.21 -2.54
CA GLN A 51 9.21 -4.15 -3.34
C GLN A 51 10.71 -3.81 -3.27
N GLU A 52 11.06 -2.54 -3.41
CA GLU A 52 12.44 -2.06 -3.33
C GLU A 52 12.93 -2.03 -1.87
N TYR A 53 12.13 -1.46 -0.98
CA TYR A 53 12.42 -1.36 0.45
C TYR A 53 12.70 -2.71 1.10
N ASN A 54 11.88 -3.72 0.85
CA ASN A 54 12.04 -5.05 1.44
C ASN A 54 13.39 -5.67 1.06
N SER A 55 13.86 -5.46 -0.17
CA SER A 55 15.15 -5.99 -0.63
C SER A 55 16.34 -5.35 0.12
N VAL A 56 16.24 -4.05 0.41
CA VAL A 56 17.25 -3.31 1.16
C VAL A 56 17.17 -3.66 2.65
N PHE A 57 15.97 -3.71 3.20
CA PHE A 57 15.75 -4.08 4.60
C PHE A 57 16.25 -5.50 4.91
N GLN A 58 16.06 -6.47 4.01
CA GLN A 58 16.56 -7.84 4.19
C GLN A 58 18.09 -7.88 4.36
N LYS A 59 18.83 -7.09 3.58
CA LYS A 59 20.28 -6.95 3.71
C LYS A 59 20.65 -6.33 5.06
N HIS A 60 20.04 -5.18 5.37
CA HIS A 60 20.24 -4.50 6.66
C HIS A 60 19.98 -5.45 7.84
N TYR A 61 18.86 -6.17 7.84
CA TYR A 61 18.49 -7.08 8.92
C TYR A 61 19.50 -8.23 9.08
N LYS A 62 19.97 -8.78 7.95
CA LYS A 62 21.01 -9.82 7.94
C LYS A 62 22.34 -9.31 8.52
N GLU A 63 22.75 -8.10 8.14
CA GLU A 63 23.98 -7.47 8.65
C GLU A 63 23.90 -7.18 10.15
N GLN A 64 22.75 -6.72 10.64
CA GLN A 64 22.54 -6.38 12.04
C GLN A 64 22.37 -7.60 12.96
N THR A 65 21.73 -8.65 12.48
CA THR A 65 21.31 -9.78 13.34
C THR A 65 21.96 -11.12 12.99
N GLY A 66 22.61 -11.22 11.86
CA GLY A 66 23.10 -12.49 11.29
C GLY A 66 21.99 -13.42 10.75
N LYS A 67 20.71 -13.03 10.86
CA LYS A 67 19.56 -13.85 10.49
C LYS A 67 18.96 -13.38 9.16
N ASP A 68 18.43 -14.33 8.40
CA ASP A 68 17.61 -14.01 7.24
C ASP A 68 16.20 -13.59 7.66
N ILE A 69 15.59 -12.69 6.89
CA ILE A 69 14.19 -12.30 7.09
C ILE A 69 13.43 -12.41 5.77
N GLN A 70 12.24 -13.01 5.84
CA GLN A 70 11.28 -13.05 4.73
C GLN A 70 10.13 -12.10 5.03
N ILE A 71 9.83 -11.19 4.10
CA ILE A 71 8.71 -10.27 4.23
C ILE A 71 7.55 -10.77 3.36
N ILE A 72 6.43 -11.10 4.02
CA ILE A 72 5.16 -11.39 3.35
C ILE A 72 4.42 -10.06 3.21
N GLN A 73 4.06 -9.72 1.97
CA GLN A 73 3.46 -8.43 1.65
C GLN A 73 2.01 -8.62 1.17
N SER A 74 1.08 -7.84 1.73
CA SER A 74 -0.30 -7.73 1.26
C SER A 74 -0.61 -6.28 0.93
N HIS A 75 -1.29 -6.04 -0.21
CA HIS A 75 -1.70 -4.71 -0.65
C HIS A 75 -3.19 -4.69 -1.01
N GLY A 76 -3.87 -3.63 -0.63
CA GLY A 76 -5.30 -3.44 -0.89
C GLY A 76 -5.79 -2.07 -0.42
N GLY A 77 -7.08 -1.80 -0.56
CA GLY A 77 -7.66 -0.58 0.00
C GLY A 77 -7.46 -0.50 1.53
N SER A 78 -6.97 0.64 2.03
CA SER A 78 -6.53 0.82 3.42
C SER A 78 -7.58 0.38 4.46
N GLY A 79 -8.84 0.81 4.31
CA GLY A 79 -9.93 0.39 5.19
C GLY A 79 -10.25 -1.10 5.08
N GLY A 80 -10.10 -1.70 3.87
CA GLY A 80 -10.21 -3.14 3.66
C GLY A 80 -9.12 -3.92 4.38
N GLN A 81 -7.89 -3.44 4.31
CA GLN A 81 -6.73 -4.01 5.00
C GLN A 81 -6.88 -3.93 6.53
N ALA A 82 -7.32 -2.78 7.06
CA ALA A 82 -7.62 -2.64 8.49
C ALA A 82 -8.66 -3.67 8.96
N ARG A 83 -9.76 -3.83 8.22
CA ARG A 83 -10.79 -4.83 8.52
C ARG A 83 -10.23 -6.25 8.49
N SER A 84 -9.42 -6.61 7.48
CA SER A 84 -8.82 -7.94 7.40
C SER A 84 -7.98 -8.28 8.62
N VAL A 85 -7.24 -7.30 9.16
CA VAL A 85 -6.44 -7.48 10.38
C VAL A 85 -7.34 -7.67 11.60
N ILE A 86 -8.42 -6.91 11.71
CA ILE A 86 -9.41 -7.05 12.78
C ILE A 86 -10.07 -8.43 12.73
N GLU A 87 -10.34 -8.94 11.54
CA GLU A 87 -10.98 -10.25 11.27
C GLU A 87 -10.01 -11.44 11.38
N GLY A 88 -8.74 -11.19 11.68
CA GLY A 88 -7.78 -12.25 12.04
C GLY A 88 -6.62 -12.47 11.07
N ASN A 89 -6.38 -11.57 10.12
CA ASN A 89 -5.13 -11.55 9.35
C ASN A 89 -3.94 -11.44 10.31
N LYS A 90 -2.94 -12.29 10.11
CA LYS A 90 -1.77 -12.41 11.01
C LYS A 90 -0.68 -11.37 10.73
N ALA A 91 -1.07 -10.16 10.35
CA ALA A 91 -0.13 -9.07 10.14
C ALA A 91 0.75 -8.82 11.38
N ASP A 92 2.05 -8.66 11.19
CA ASP A 92 3.00 -8.21 12.22
C ASP A 92 3.05 -6.67 12.27
N VAL A 93 2.96 -6.05 11.11
CA VAL A 93 2.90 -4.60 10.95
C VAL A 93 1.79 -4.20 9.98
N VAL A 94 1.26 -3.00 10.17
CA VAL A 94 0.34 -2.35 9.24
C VAL A 94 0.96 -1.04 8.76
N THR A 95 0.80 -0.76 7.46
CA THR A 95 1.24 0.47 6.82
C THR A 95 0.07 0.98 5.99
N LEU A 96 -0.74 1.86 6.59
CA LEU A 96 -2.06 2.23 6.08
C LEU A 96 -2.12 3.70 5.65
N ALA A 97 -3.06 4.02 4.76
CA ALA A 97 -3.20 5.37 4.23
C ALA A 97 -3.70 6.39 5.26
N LEU A 98 -4.40 5.94 6.30
CA LEU A 98 -5.04 6.80 7.29
C LEU A 98 -4.69 6.36 8.70
N ALA A 99 -4.35 7.31 9.56
CA ALA A 99 -4.26 7.10 11.02
C ALA A 99 -5.59 6.56 11.59
N HIS A 100 -6.72 6.96 11.01
CA HIS A 100 -8.04 6.46 11.37
C HIS A 100 -8.14 4.92 11.23
N ASP A 101 -7.64 4.36 10.13
CA ASP A 101 -7.69 2.92 9.88
C ASP A 101 -6.86 2.15 10.91
N ILE A 102 -5.68 2.69 11.30
CA ILE A 102 -4.87 2.11 12.40
C ILE A 102 -5.60 2.21 13.74
N THR A 103 -6.28 3.33 14.01
CA THR A 103 -7.09 3.51 15.22
C THR A 103 -8.24 2.49 15.31
N LEU A 104 -8.82 2.06 14.20
CA LEU A 104 -9.81 0.97 14.21
C LEU A 104 -9.19 -0.35 14.67
N VAL A 105 -7.97 -0.66 14.21
CA VAL A 105 -7.22 -1.87 14.63
C VAL A 105 -6.80 -1.76 16.11
N GLU A 106 -6.44 -0.56 16.58
CA GLU A 106 -6.16 -0.27 17.99
C GLU A 106 -7.41 -0.51 18.86
N LYS A 107 -8.57 0.04 18.46
CA LYS A 107 -9.85 -0.15 19.17
C LYS A 107 -10.27 -1.61 19.25
N ALA A 108 -9.87 -2.45 18.30
CA ALA A 108 -10.03 -3.90 18.34
C ALA A 108 -9.03 -4.60 19.30
N GLY A 109 -8.16 -3.86 19.99
CA GLY A 109 -7.20 -4.36 20.97
C GLY A 109 -6.01 -5.10 20.38
N LEU A 110 -5.67 -4.85 19.10
CA LEU A 110 -4.57 -5.51 18.39
C LEU A 110 -3.29 -4.67 18.38
N ILE A 111 -3.41 -3.35 18.46
CA ILE A 111 -2.33 -2.36 18.47
C ILE A 111 -2.33 -1.63 19.83
N LYS A 112 -1.17 -1.22 20.32
CA LYS A 112 -1.06 -0.43 21.55
C LYS A 112 -1.60 0.99 21.36
N LYS A 113 -2.12 1.61 22.42
CA LYS A 113 -2.70 2.97 22.39
C LYS A 113 -1.69 4.07 22.06
N ASP A 114 -0.41 3.83 22.37
CA ASP A 114 0.70 4.76 22.16
C ASP A 114 1.35 4.62 20.77
N TRP A 115 0.70 3.91 19.85
CA TRP A 115 1.25 3.61 18.52
C TRP A 115 1.68 4.87 17.74
N LEU A 116 0.95 5.97 17.90
CA LEU A 116 1.20 7.22 17.19
C LEU A 116 2.57 7.81 17.56
N GLN A 117 2.99 7.66 18.83
CA GLN A 117 4.28 8.17 19.36
C GLN A 117 5.41 7.14 19.26
N MET A 118 5.14 5.94 18.72
CA MET A 118 6.14 4.85 18.70
C MET A 118 7.27 5.13 17.70
N PHE A 119 7.00 5.85 16.62
CA PHE A 119 7.95 6.21 15.58
C PHE A 119 7.93 7.73 15.32
N PRO A 120 9.00 8.30 14.72
CA PRO A 120 9.06 9.72 14.40
C PRO A 120 7.89 10.23 13.55
N LYS A 121 7.63 11.53 13.59
CA LYS A 121 6.61 12.21 12.78
C LYS A 121 5.21 11.59 12.94
N ASP A 122 4.83 11.30 14.18
CA ASP A 122 3.56 10.65 14.51
C ASP A 122 3.35 9.34 13.73
N SER A 123 4.40 8.50 13.72
CA SER A 123 4.43 7.22 13.00
C SER A 123 4.09 7.32 11.51
N SER A 124 4.44 8.46 10.88
CA SER A 124 4.27 8.72 9.45
C SER A 124 5.63 8.84 8.75
N PRO A 125 6.17 7.76 8.16
CA PRO A 125 7.52 7.75 7.59
C PRO A 125 7.62 8.52 6.27
N TYR A 126 6.52 8.68 5.54
CA TYR A 126 6.45 9.35 4.25
C TYR A 126 5.14 10.13 4.08
N THR A 127 5.12 11.04 3.13
CA THR A 127 3.95 11.84 2.79
C THR A 127 3.67 11.74 1.30
N SER A 128 2.48 12.10 0.86
CA SER A 128 2.09 12.21 -0.55
C SER A 128 1.09 13.33 -0.72
N THR A 129 0.63 13.54 -1.95
CA THR A 129 -0.41 14.50 -2.27
C THR A 129 -1.36 13.92 -3.31
N ILE A 130 -2.48 14.61 -3.56
CA ILE A 130 -3.46 14.25 -4.57
C ILE A 130 -3.25 15.13 -5.81
N VAL A 131 -3.24 14.50 -6.96
CA VAL A 131 -3.13 15.11 -8.29
C VAL A 131 -4.19 14.55 -9.21
N PHE A 132 -4.32 15.12 -10.41
CA PHE A 132 -5.15 14.58 -11.48
C PHE A 132 -4.25 13.95 -12.54
N LEU A 133 -4.57 12.73 -12.95
CA LEU A 133 -4.02 12.11 -14.14
C LEU A 133 -5.02 12.26 -15.27
N VAL A 134 -4.60 12.84 -16.38
CA VAL A 134 -5.44 13.08 -17.55
C VAL A 134 -4.84 12.45 -18.79
N ARG A 135 -5.65 12.27 -19.84
CA ARG A 135 -5.17 11.81 -21.16
C ARG A 135 -4.21 12.84 -21.74
N LYS A 136 -3.24 12.39 -22.53
CA LYS A 136 -2.25 13.27 -23.20
C LYS A 136 -2.93 14.37 -24.00
N GLY A 137 -2.42 15.60 -23.88
CA GLY A 137 -3.01 16.78 -24.49
C GLY A 137 -4.26 17.32 -23.78
N ASN A 138 -4.66 16.70 -22.67
CA ASN A 138 -5.75 17.15 -21.78
C ASN A 138 -7.02 17.57 -22.56
N PRO A 139 -7.68 16.64 -23.29
CA PRO A 139 -8.80 17.00 -24.20
C PRO A 139 -9.97 17.70 -23.51
N LYS A 140 -10.16 17.43 -22.19
CA LYS A 140 -11.22 18.05 -21.38
C LYS A 140 -10.78 19.36 -20.71
N GLN A 141 -9.54 19.79 -20.94
CA GLN A 141 -8.97 21.03 -20.38
C GLN A 141 -9.10 21.10 -18.85
N ILE A 142 -8.86 19.98 -18.18
CA ILE A 142 -8.87 19.87 -16.72
C ILE A 142 -7.67 20.64 -16.16
N LYS A 143 -7.90 21.63 -15.33
CA LYS A 143 -6.86 22.45 -14.69
C LYS A 143 -6.99 22.47 -13.17
N ASP A 144 -8.23 22.37 -12.68
CA ASP A 144 -8.53 22.42 -11.25
C ASP A 144 -9.80 21.64 -10.91
N TRP A 145 -10.13 21.57 -9.64
CA TRP A 145 -11.31 20.88 -9.11
C TRP A 145 -12.64 21.32 -9.73
N ASP A 146 -12.79 22.60 -10.09
CA ASP A 146 -13.99 23.12 -10.77
C ASP A 146 -14.23 22.46 -12.13
N ASP A 147 -13.18 22.00 -12.78
CA ASP A 147 -13.32 21.36 -14.09
C ASP A 147 -13.93 19.96 -13.95
N LEU A 148 -13.81 19.33 -12.77
CA LEU A 148 -14.33 17.98 -12.50
C LEU A 148 -15.86 17.97 -12.37
N ILE A 149 -16.50 19.12 -12.13
CA ILE A 149 -17.96 19.22 -12.02
C ILE A 149 -18.62 19.62 -13.34
N LYS A 150 -17.85 19.85 -14.40
CA LYS A 150 -18.39 20.24 -15.71
C LYS A 150 -19.20 19.10 -16.34
N PRO A 151 -20.28 19.40 -17.06
CA PRO A 151 -21.04 18.39 -17.79
C PRO A 151 -20.16 17.64 -18.79
N GLY A 152 -20.29 16.31 -18.85
CA GLY A 152 -19.57 15.46 -19.79
C GLY A 152 -18.11 15.19 -19.41
N VAL A 153 -17.68 15.51 -18.17
CA VAL A 153 -16.43 15.06 -17.59
C VAL A 153 -16.70 13.78 -16.80
N ASN A 154 -16.00 12.70 -17.13
CA ASN A 154 -16.10 11.42 -16.42
C ASN A 154 -14.90 11.25 -15.50
N VAL A 155 -15.17 11.28 -14.20
CA VAL A 155 -14.17 11.16 -13.14
C VAL A 155 -14.03 9.71 -12.70
N ILE A 156 -12.79 9.26 -12.51
CA ILE A 156 -12.46 7.98 -11.86
C ILE A 156 -11.86 8.29 -10.48
N THR A 157 -12.33 7.62 -9.46
CA THR A 157 -11.78 7.68 -8.09
C THR A 157 -12.13 6.39 -7.35
N PRO A 158 -11.33 5.95 -6.38
CA PRO A 158 -11.72 4.81 -5.55
C PRO A 158 -12.84 5.16 -4.57
N ASP A 159 -13.46 4.13 -3.97
CA ASP A 159 -14.54 4.27 -3.00
C ASP A 159 -14.01 4.65 -1.60
N PRO A 160 -14.45 5.78 -1.00
CA PRO A 160 -14.05 6.17 0.35
C PRO A 160 -14.40 5.16 1.46
N LYS A 161 -15.34 4.25 1.23
CA LYS A 161 -15.72 3.21 2.19
C LYS A 161 -14.68 2.10 2.33
N SER A 162 -13.81 1.93 1.35
CA SER A 162 -12.81 0.87 1.31
C SER A 162 -11.38 1.38 1.14
N SER A 163 -11.21 2.53 0.50
CA SER A 163 -9.92 3.10 0.13
C SER A 163 -9.60 4.35 0.95
N GLY A 164 -8.50 4.32 1.70
CA GLY A 164 -7.98 5.51 2.36
C GLY A 164 -7.51 6.58 1.36
N GLY A 165 -7.08 6.17 0.16
CA GLY A 165 -6.78 7.09 -0.93
C GLY A 165 -7.98 7.91 -1.37
N ALA A 166 -9.14 7.27 -1.45
CA ALA A 166 -10.40 7.97 -1.75
C ALA A 166 -10.81 8.97 -0.67
N CYS A 167 -10.50 8.67 0.61
CA CYS A 167 -10.71 9.64 1.70
C CYS A 167 -9.83 10.89 1.49
N TRP A 168 -8.58 10.73 1.07
CA TRP A 168 -7.71 11.85 0.74
C TRP A 168 -8.20 12.63 -0.48
N ASN A 169 -8.71 11.95 -1.52
CA ASN A 169 -9.34 12.58 -2.68
C ASN A 169 -10.54 13.44 -2.26
N PHE A 170 -11.41 12.88 -1.42
CA PHE A 170 -12.56 13.61 -0.84
C PHE A 170 -12.12 14.82 -0.05
N LEU A 171 -11.13 14.69 0.84
CA LEU A 171 -10.62 15.78 1.68
C LEU A 171 -9.96 16.87 0.84
N GLY A 172 -9.26 16.51 -0.25
CA GLY A 172 -8.72 17.49 -1.20
C GLY A 172 -9.80 18.31 -1.89
N ALA A 173 -10.86 17.65 -2.38
CA ALA A 173 -12.03 18.33 -2.96
C ALA A 173 -12.75 19.21 -1.93
N TRP A 174 -12.87 18.71 -0.70
CA TRP A 174 -13.49 19.47 0.39
C TRP A 174 -12.69 20.72 0.74
N ALA A 175 -11.37 20.61 0.91
CA ALA A 175 -10.48 21.74 1.20
C ALA A 175 -10.55 22.82 0.09
N TYR A 176 -10.61 22.38 -1.16
CA TYR A 176 -10.83 23.31 -2.27
C TYR A 176 -12.17 24.03 -2.16
N GLY A 177 -13.27 23.30 -1.91
CA GLY A 177 -14.60 23.89 -1.73
C GLY A 177 -14.65 24.88 -0.58
N GLN A 178 -14.07 24.54 0.58
CA GLN A 178 -13.99 25.45 1.72
C GLN A 178 -13.29 26.77 1.36
N LYS A 179 -12.15 26.73 0.69
CA LYS A 179 -11.44 27.93 0.27
C LYS A 179 -12.21 28.73 -0.77
N ARG A 180 -12.79 28.04 -1.77
CA ARG A 180 -13.56 28.68 -2.83
C ARG A 180 -14.81 29.39 -2.33
N PHE A 181 -15.49 28.81 -1.35
CA PHE A 181 -16.75 29.35 -0.82
C PHE A 181 -16.62 30.02 0.55
N ASN A 182 -15.40 30.43 0.94
CA ASN A 182 -15.13 31.12 2.21
C ASN A 182 -15.66 30.34 3.44
N ASN A 183 -15.43 29.03 3.48
CA ASN A 183 -15.90 28.09 4.50
C ASN A 183 -17.44 27.94 4.61
N ASP A 184 -18.18 28.29 3.56
CA ASP A 184 -19.61 27.97 3.45
C ASP A 184 -19.75 26.42 3.28
N GLU A 185 -20.22 25.76 4.34
CA GLU A 185 -20.28 24.31 4.40
C GLU A 185 -21.31 23.73 3.41
N GLU A 186 -22.46 24.38 3.24
CA GLU A 186 -23.50 23.88 2.32
C GLU A 186 -23.04 23.98 0.87
N LYS A 187 -22.44 25.10 0.46
CA LYS A 187 -21.86 25.22 -0.89
C LYS A 187 -20.70 24.24 -1.12
N THR A 188 -19.89 23.96 -0.08
CA THR A 188 -18.84 22.97 -0.15
C THR A 188 -19.41 21.55 -0.35
N LYS A 189 -20.48 21.20 0.37
CA LYS A 189 -21.20 19.93 0.19
C LYS A 189 -21.78 19.81 -1.22
N ASP A 190 -22.45 20.86 -1.71
CA ASP A 190 -23.04 20.88 -3.05
C ASP A 190 -21.97 20.71 -4.15
N PHE A 191 -20.82 21.34 -3.96
CA PHE A 191 -19.68 21.19 -4.85
C PHE A 191 -19.16 19.75 -4.88
N VAL A 192 -18.87 19.17 -3.71
CA VAL A 192 -18.40 17.80 -3.60
C VAL A 192 -19.44 16.80 -4.13
N ALA A 193 -20.73 17.02 -3.82
CA ALA A 193 -21.81 16.20 -4.36
C ALA A 193 -21.87 16.29 -5.90
N SER A 194 -21.62 17.47 -6.48
CA SER A 194 -21.56 17.65 -7.93
C SER A 194 -20.37 16.93 -8.55
N LEU A 195 -19.22 16.92 -7.89
CA LEU A 195 -18.05 16.13 -8.32
C LEU A 195 -18.41 14.63 -8.34
N TYR A 196 -19.00 14.11 -7.25
CA TYR A 196 -19.35 12.69 -7.17
C TYR A 196 -20.46 12.28 -8.14
N LYS A 197 -21.30 13.20 -8.63
CA LYS A 197 -22.25 12.93 -9.74
C LYS A 197 -21.53 12.63 -11.07
N ASN A 198 -20.32 13.16 -11.25
CA ASN A 198 -19.51 12.94 -12.42
C ASN A 198 -18.59 11.72 -12.28
N VAL A 199 -18.57 11.06 -11.12
CA VAL A 199 -17.80 9.82 -10.91
C VAL A 199 -18.50 8.68 -11.62
N SER A 200 -17.87 8.15 -12.66
CA SER A 200 -18.42 7.05 -13.47
C SER A 200 -18.06 5.67 -12.93
N VAL A 201 -16.91 5.54 -12.25
CA VAL A 201 -16.45 4.30 -11.61
C VAL A 201 -15.83 4.60 -10.26
N MET A 202 -16.18 3.81 -9.25
CA MET A 202 -15.58 3.79 -7.92
C MET A 202 -15.00 2.41 -7.62
N ASP A 203 -13.68 2.27 -7.73
CA ASP A 203 -12.99 1.02 -7.44
C ASP A 203 -12.75 0.86 -5.93
N SER A 204 -12.51 -0.39 -5.48
CA SER A 204 -12.30 -0.69 -4.06
C SER A 204 -10.98 -0.15 -3.49
N GLY A 205 -10.01 0.24 -4.33
CA GLY A 205 -8.70 0.76 -3.96
C GLY A 205 -8.09 1.65 -5.03
N ALA A 206 -7.04 2.39 -4.66
CA ALA A 206 -6.40 3.35 -5.56
C ALA A 206 -5.79 2.68 -6.79
N ARG A 207 -5.15 1.50 -6.65
CA ARG A 207 -4.60 0.75 -7.77
C ARG A 207 -5.70 0.26 -8.73
N GLY A 208 -6.86 -0.15 -8.21
CA GLY A 208 -8.03 -0.49 -9.03
C GLY A 208 -8.45 0.69 -9.90
N ALA A 209 -8.59 1.88 -9.31
CA ALA A 209 -8.94 3.10 -10.03
C ALA A 209 -7.88 3.47 -11.09
N THR A 210 -6.59 3.29 -10.78
CA THR A 210 -5.50 3.47 -11.75
C THR A 210 -5.64 2.48 -12.92
N THR A 211 -5.88 1.19 -12.65
CA THR A 211 -6.11 0.18 -13.70
C THR A 211 -7.33 0.52 -14.55
N THR A 212 -8.44 0.92 -13.93
CA THR A 212 -9.65 1.34 -14.66
C THR A 212 -9.37 2.50 -15.60
N PHE A 213 -8.60 3.50 -15.17
CA PHE A 213 -8.24 4.64 -15.99
C PHE A 213 -7.16 4.30 -17.02
N VAL A 214 -6.03 3.73 -16.60
CA VAL A 214 -4.83 3.55 -17.44
C VAL A 214 -4.99 2.39 -18.40
N GLU A 215 -5.39 1.21 -17.90
CA GLU A 215 -5.41 -0.03 -18.68
C GLU A 215 -6.74 -0.24 -19.38
N ASN A 216 -7.87 0.02 -18.70
CA ASN A 216 -9.20 -0.17 -19.29
C ASN A 216 -9.68 1.04 -20.10
N GLY A 217 -8.93 2.15 -20.12
CA GLY A 217 -9.22 3.32 -20.94
C GLY A 217 -10.46 4.12 -20.52
N GLN A 218 -11.00 3.90 -19.31
CA GLN A 218 -12.23 4.54 -18.85
C GLN A 218 -11.96 5.92 -18.23
N GLY A 219 -12.92 6.82 -18.33
CA GLY A 219 -12.88 8.15 -17.75
C GLY A 219 -11.99 9.16 -18.49
N ASP A 220 -12.18 10.42 -18.15
CA ASP A 220 -11.44 11.57 -18.68
C ASP A 220 -10.33 12.02 -17.73
N VAL A 221 -10.55 11.83 -16.43
CA VAL A 221 -9.64 12.20 -15.35
C VAL A 221 -9.69 11.21 -14.21
N LEU A 222 -8.51 10.85 -13.69
CA LEU A 222 -8.35 10.08 -12.45
C LEU A 222 -7.88 11.02 -11.35
N ILE A 223 -8.61 11.06 -10.23
CA ILE A 223 -8.11 11.68 -9.00
C ILE A 223 -7.20 10.65 -8.33
N ALA A 224 -5.90 10.92 -8.30
CA ALA A 224 -4.87 9.95 -7.97
C ALA A 224 -3.92 10.42 -6.86
N TRP A 225 -3.31 9.45 -6.19
CA TRP A 225 -2.06 9.68 -5.49
C TRP A 225 -0.97 10.09 -6.48
N GLU A 226 -0.12 11.02 -6.07
CA GLU A 226 0.98 11.51 -6.89
C GLU A 226 1.88 10.39 -7.42
N ASN A 227 2.27 9.43 -6.58
CA ASN A 227 3.11 8.32 -7.01
C ASN A 227 2.42 7.38 -8.02
N GLU A 228 1.11 7.17 -7.94
CA GLU A 228 0.35 6.41 -8.94
C GLU A 228 0.34 7.14 -10.30
N ALA A 229 0.11 8.44 -10.27
CA ALA A 229 0.14 9.27 -11.48
C ALA A 229 1.54 9.30 -12.10
N ILE A 230 2.58 9.46 -11.27
CA ILE A 230 3.99 9.41 -11.68
C ILE A 230 4.32 8.08 -12.35
N ASN A 231 3.97 6.96 -11.73
CA ASN A 231 4.23 5.65 -12.28
C ASN A 231 3.51 5.44 -13.63
N SER A 232 2.28 5.92 -13.74
CA SER A 232 1.49 5.84 -14.99
C SER A 232 2.17 6.60 -16.13
N VAL A 233 2.63 7.83 -15.88
CA VAL A 233 3.33 8.64 -16.89
C VAL A 233 4.70 8.04 -17.24
N ARG A 234 5.44 7.47 -16.26
CA ARG A 234 6.72 6.78 -16.55
C ARG A 234 6.55 5.57 -17.47
N GLN A 235 5.48 4.80 -17.27
CA GLN A 235 5.20 3.62 -18.08
C GLN A 235 4.65 3.97 -19.45
N GLN A 236 3.88 5.06 -19.56
CA GLN A 236 3.21 5.50 -20.78
C GLN A 236 3.31 7.03 -20.96
N PRO A 237 4.50 7.58 -21.28
CA PRO A 237 4.73 9.03 -21.32
C PRO A 237 3.93 9.76 -22.40
N ASP A 238 3.55 9.04 -23.46
CA ASP A 238 2.77 9.57 -24.59
C ASP A 238 1.24 9.41 -24.42
N ALA A 239 0.80 8.74 -23.32
CA ALA A 239 -0.63 8.48 -23.08
C ALA A 239 -1.25 9.41 -22.03
N PHE A 240 -0.44 9.89 -21.09
CA PHE A 240 -0.94 10.61 -19.92
C PHE A 240 -0.10 11.84 -19.59
N GLU A 241 -0.71 12.75 -18.83
CA GLU A 241 -0.04 13.88 -18.18
C GLU A 241 -0.65 14.16 -16.82
N ILE A 242 0.14 14.78 -15.94
CA ILE A 242 -0.26 15.11 -14.57
C ILE A 242 -0.70 16.57 -14.53
N VAL A 243 -1.86 16.81 -13.94
CA VAL A 243 -2.35 18.14 -13.60
C VAL A 243 -2.32 18.28 -12.08
N THR A 244 -1.59 19.28 -11.58
CA THR A 244 -1.56 19.59 -10.15
C THR A 244 -2.63 20.66 -9.88
N PRO A 245 -3.67 20.36 -9.06
CA PRO A 245 -4.71 21.32 -8.74
C PRO A 245 -4.16 22.51 -7.90
N SER A 246 -4.88 23.61 -7.87
CA SER A 246 -4.51 24.81 -7.09
C SER A 246 -4.44 24.55 -5.59
N ILE A 247 -5.25 23.63 -5.10
CA ILE A 247 -5.28 23.14 -3.72
C ILE A 247 -5.22 21.64 -3.74
N SER A 248 -4.38 21.06 -2.91
CA SER A 248 -4.32 19.64 -2.63
C SER A 248 -4.23 19.41 -1.12
N ILE A 249 -3.92 18.19 -0.70
CA ILE A 249 -3.83 17.82 0.69
C ILE A 249 -2.52 17.09 0.95
N LEU A 250 -1.88 17.38 2.07
CA LEU A 250 -0.73 16.62 2.54
C LEU A 250 -1.21 15.31 3.16
N ALA A 251 -1.17 14.24 2.40
CA ALA A 251 -1.48 12.91 2.88
C ALA A 251 -0.33 12.35 3.72
N GLN A 252 -0.63 11.89 4.92
CA GLN A 252 0.34 11.33 5.90
C GLN A 252 -0.03 9.88 6.23
N PRO A 253 0.36 8.90 5.40
CA PRO A 253 0.18 7.49 5.72
C PRO A 253 0.88 7.12 7.01
N SER A 254 0.26 6.26 7.80
CA SER A 254 0.76 5.91 9.12
C SER A 254 1.12 4.43 9.20
N VAL A 255 2.03 4.10 10.13
CA VAL A 255 2.52 2.74 10.35
C VAL A 255 2.39 2.33 11.81
N ALA A 256 2.14 1.05 12.06
CA ALA A 256 2.08 0.54 13.44
C ALA A 256 2.43 -0.94 13.53
N VAL A 257 2.96 -1.34 14.67
CA VAL A 257 3.19 -2.74 15.05
C VAL A 257 1.89 -3.35 15.57
N VAL A 258 1.47 -4.48 15.03
CA VAL A 258 0.31 -5.25 15.52
C VAL A 258 0.72 -6.04 16.76
N SER A 259 0.72 -5.36 17.90
CA SER A 259 1.35 -5.81 19.16
C SER A 259 0.90 -7.18 19.63
N LYS A 260 -0.36 -7.53 19.41
CA LYS A 260 -0.93 -8.82 19.79
C LYS A 260 -0.35 -9.95 18.94
N ASN A 261 -0.17 -9.70 17.64
CA ASN A 261 0.33 -10.69 16.68
C ASN A 261 1.84 -10.91 16.85
N VAL A 262 2.63 -9.83 16.92
CA VAL A 262 4.09 -9.95 17.08
C VAL A 262 4.48 -10.66 18.38
N LYS A 263 3.70 -10.47 19.48
CA LYS A 263 3.89 -11.20 20.72
C LYS A 263 3.68 -12.71 20.53
N LYS A 264 2.65 -13.09 19.76
CA LYS A 264 2.34 -14.49 19.46
C LYS A 264 3.36 -15.12 18.51
N ASN A 265 3.82 -14.34 17.52
CA ASN A 265 4.71 -14.79 16.46
C ASN A 265 6.19 -14.77 16.88
N GLY A 266 6.55 -14.07 17.97
CA GLY A 266 7.93 -13.83 18.40
C GLY A 266 8.70 -12.88 17.47
N THR A 267 8.00 -11.98 16.77
CA THR A 267 8.54 -11.07 15.73
C THR A 267 8.63 -9.61 16.19
N ALA A 268 8.48 -9.34 17.50
CA ALA A 268 8.37 -7.97 18.02
C ALA A 268 9.56 -7.08 17.65
N ASP A 269 10.80 -7.59 17.80
CA ASP A 269 12.00 -6.82 17.51
C ASP A 269 12.16 -6.61 15.99
N ALA A 270 11.90 -7.63 15.19
CA ALA A 270 11.93 -7.53 13.73
C ALA A 270 10.89 -6.54 13.20
N ALA A 271 9.68 -6.55 13.75
CA ALA A 271 8.61 -5.63 13.37
C ALA A 271 8.95 -4.17 13.73
N LYS A 272 9.53 -3.95 14.91
CA LYS A 272 9.99 -2.63 15.33
C LYS A 272 11.12 -2.14 14.43
N GLU A 273 12.12 -2.97 14.15
CA GLU A 273 13.24 -2.65 13.29
C GLU A 273 12.77 -2.34 11.86
N TYR A 274 11.86 -3.17 11.32
CA TYR A 274 11.27 -2.94 10.00
C TYR A 274 10.62 -1.56 9.86
N LEU A 275 9.84 -1.14 10.84
CA LEU A 275 9.21 0.18 10.79
C LEU A 275 10.17 1.33 11.13
N SER A 276 11.15 1.10 12.01
CA SER A 276 12.18 2.10 12.34
C SER A 276 13.07 2.41 11.13
N TYR A 277 13.45 1.39 10.36
CA TYR A 277 14.31 1.54 9.20
C TYR A 277 13.68 2.36 8.06
N LEU A 278 12.34 2.48 8.01
CA LEU A 278 11.65 3.39 7.08
C LEU A 278 12.10 4.86 7.22
N TYR A 279 12.63 5.25 8.38
CA TYR A 279 13.12 6.59 8.66
C TYR A 279 14.61 6.77 8.37
N SER A 280 15.32 5.72 7.94
CA SER A 280 16.73 5.79 7.54
C SER A 280 16.92 6.59 6.26
N ASP A 281 18.13 7.17 6.07
CA ASP A 281 18.45 7.91 4.85
C ASP A 281 18.30 7.06 3.59
N GLU A 282 18.61 5.76 3.68
CA GLU A 282 18.49 4.83 2.57
C GLU A 282 17.02 4.58 2.19
N ALA A 283 16.16 4.28 3.16
CA ALA A 283 14.71 4.11 2.93
C ALA A 283 14.07 5.41 2.42
N GLN A 284 14.49 6.57 2.96
CA GLN A 284 14.00 7.87 2.52
C GLN A 284 14.47 8.24 1.10
N ARG A 285 15.60 7.69 0.62
CA ARG A 285 16.00 7.81 -0.80
C ARG A 285 15.11 6.98 -1.72
N ILE A 286 14.82 5.73 -1.36
CA ILE A 286 13.90 4.87 -2.11
C ILE A 286 12.55 5.56 -2.23
N GLU A 287 12.03 6.11 -1.15
CA GLU A 287 10.77 6.81 -1.11
C GLU A 287 10.76 8.04 -2.04
N ARG A 288 11.80 8.85 -2.04
CA ARG A 288 11.95 10.00 -2.96
C ARG A 288 12.03 9.55 -4.41
N THR A 289 12.79 8.49 -4.72
CA THR A 289 12.95 7.99 -6.09
C THR A 289 11.64 7.45 -6.66
N SER A 290 10.78 6.87 -5.83
CA SER A 290 9.46 6.42 -6.25
C SER A 290 8.51 7.59 -6.58
N ARG A 291 8.82 8.82 -6.15
CA ARG A 291 8.04 10.04 -6.39
C ARG A 291 8.58 10.96 -7.49
N VAL A 292 9.86 10.90 -7.85
CA VAL A 292 10.45 11.90 -8.75
C VAL A 292 10.28 11.50 -10.20
N ILE A 293 9.51 12.26 -10.98
CA ILE A 293 9.52 12.21 -12.45
C ILE A 293 10.56 13.15 -13.04
N ASP A 294 10.77 14.33 -12.45
CA ASP A 294 11.71 15.31 -13.01
C ASP A 294 12.08 16.35 -11.96
N LYS A 295 13.31 16.92 -12.09
CA LYS A 295 13.78 18.01 -11.23
C LYS A 295 12.87 19.26 -11.31
N GLU A 296 12.17 19.46 -12.44
CA GLU A 296 11.24 20.56 -12.63
C GLU A 296 9.94 20.39 -11.83
N ALA A 297 9.34 19.19 -11.78
CA ALA A 297 8.15 18.90 -11.00
C ALA A 297 8.43 18.98 -9.49
N ALA A 298 9.58 18.47 -9.05
CA ALA A 298 10.04 18.59 -7.65
C ALA A 298 10.28 20.06 -7.27
N GLY A 299 10.88 20.87 -8.15
CA GLY A 299 11.08 22.30 -7.94
C GLY A 299 9.78 23.11 -7.85
N SER A 300 8.74 22.71 -8.56
CA SER A 300 7.43 23.34 -8.49
C SER A 300 6.71 23.06 -7.16
N MET A 301 6.83 21.85 -6.63
CA MET A 301 6.25 21.47 -5.33
C MET A 301 6.97 22.12 -4.14
N GLU A 302 8.31 22.14 -4.15
CA GLU A 302 9.07 22.85 -3.12
C GLU A 302 8.78 24.37 -3.14
N ARG A 303 8.55 24.95 -4.30
CA ARG A 303 8.14 26.34 -4.44
C ARG A 303 6.76 26.57 -3.82
N ARG A 304 5.76 25.72 -4.12
CA ARG A 304 4.41 25.80 -3.55
C ARG A 304 4.38 25.57 -2.04
N LYS A 305 5.23 24.67 -1.52
CA LYS A 305 5.40 24.45 -0.08
C LYS A 305 5.93 25.71 0.62
N ARG A 306 6.84 26.45 -0.04
CA ARG A 306 7.32 27.76 0.44
C ARG A 306 6.30 28.87 0.32
N GLU A 307 5.39 28.78 -0.63
CA GLU A 307 4.31 29.76 -0.88
C GLU A 307 3.04 29.47 -0.07
N GLY A 308 3.03 28.45 0.81
CA GLY A 308 1.93 28.18 1.73
C GLY A 308 0.68 27.53 1.10
N TYR A 309 0.85 26.80 0.01
CA TYR A 309 -0.24 26.05 -0.65
C TYR A 309 -0.52 24.68 -0.02
N PHE A 310 0.16 24.33 1.09
CA PHE A 310 -0.03 23.10 1.84
C PHE A 310 -0.07 23.38 3.35
#